data_c6b6e2db0491528fc6226fb54571ad39
#
_entry.id   c6b6e2db0491528fc6226fb54571ad39
#
_cell.length_a   1.000
_cell.length_b   1.000
_cell.length_c   1.000
_cell.angle_alpha   90.00
_cell.angle_beta   90.00
_cell.angle_gamma   90.00
#
_symmetry.space_group_name_H-M   'P 1'
#
loop_
_entity.id
_entity.type
_entity.pdbx_description
1 polymer ?
#
loop_
_entity_poly.entity_id
_entity_poly.type
_entity_poly.pdbx_seq_one_letter_code
_entity_poly.pdbx_strand_id
1 'polypeptide(L)'
;MPAKWAGWQGLFKAHGSHSKKDFDMNALLKHLLFLILLGVAYSSSVYAERIKDIASIEGVRTNQLVGYGLVVGLDKSGDKTTFTGQSLRSMLTRLGITLPPGVDPKSKNIAAVSVQAELPPFAKPGQAIDVTVSSLGDAKSLRGGTLLMSPLKGADGQVYAIAQGSLVVSGLSASGQDGSSVTVNNPNVGRIPNGATVERTVNTSFAEGDALIFNLHSSDFTTANRMAESINKVLGANTAKALDATSVRVSAPVDPNQKVTFASVVENMMVIPDDAPARVIVNSRTGTVVINGKVRVQPAAVSHGSLTVTITEAPQVSQPGAFSNGQTVVTPKSNLKIEEEKNHMFVFNPGVTLDEIVQAVNNVGAAPSDLVAILEALKSAGSLHAELIVI
;
A
#
# COMPACT_ATOMS: atom_id res chain seq x y z
N MET A 1 9.09 107.38 14.34
CA MET A 1 7.85 108.21 14.56
C MET A 1 6.67 107.32 14.38
N PRO A 2 5.64 107.52 15.13
CA PRO A 2 4.90 106.55 15.92
C PRO A 2 3.46 106.29 15.38
N ALA A 3 2.76 105.38 15.92
CA ALA A 3 1.44 105.40 16.53
C ALA A 3 0.79 104.03 16.41
N LYS A 4 0.62 103.28 17.55
CA LYS A 4 -0.56 103.24 18.42
C LYS A 4 -1.93 103.07 17.69
N TRP A 5 -2.57 101.96 18.02
CA TRP A 5 -3.93 101.84 18.65
C TRP A 5 -4.24 100.32 18.73
N ALA A 6 -4.31 99.66 19.84
CA ALA A 6 -5.25 99.52 20.94
C ALA A 6 -6.64 98.97 20.54
N GLY A 7 -6.91 97.77 21.00
CA GLY A 7 -8.15 97.33 21.64
C GLY A 7 -9.17 96.67 20.72
N TRP A 8 -9.44 95.47 21.04
CA TRP A 8 -10.77 95.03 21.57
C TRP A 8 -10.76 93.55 21.95
N GLN A 9 -11.07 93.36 23.24
CA GLN A 9 -11.40 92.03 23.78
C GLN A 9 -12.85 91.69 23.42
N GLY A 10 -13.09 90.39 23.25
CA GLY A 10 -14.49 89.99 23.22
C GLY A 10 -14.66 88.54 22.76
N LEU A 11 -14.75 87.67 23.75
CA LEU A 11 -15.51 86.41 23.81
C LEU A 11 -15.88 85.68 22.48
N PHE A 12 -15.37 84.47 22.35
CA PHE A 12 -16.21 83.28 22.14
C PHE A 12 -15.46 82.02 22.56
N LYS A 13 -15.87 81.45 23.69
CA LYS A 13 -15.55 80.08 24.07
C LYS A 13 -16.35 79.18 23.11
N ALA A 14 -15.64 78.37 22.33
CA ALA A 14 -16.20 77.19 21.70
C ALA A 14 -15.34 76.03 22.06
N HIS A 15 -15.92 75.12 22.86
CA HIS A 15 -15.42 73.79 23.16
C HIS A 15 -15.41 72.96 21.88
N GLY A 16 -14.25 72.57 21.39
CA GLY A 16 -14.02 71.61 20.34
C GLY A 16 -13.04 70.57 20.83
N SER A 17 -13.54 69.55 21.52
CA SER A 17 -12.80 68.36 21.85
C SER A 17 -12.54 67.56 20.58
N HIS A 18 -11.40 67.77 19.91
CA HIS A 18 -10.86 66.88 18.92
C HIS A 18 -10.08 65.75 19.64
N SER A 19 -10.74 64.64 19.93
CA SER A 19 -10.10 63.37 20.22
C SER A 19 -9.27 62.96 19.01
N LYS A 20 -7.97 63.24 19.01
CA LYS A 20 -7.01 62.59 18.16
C LYS A 20 -6.98 61.11 18.62
N LYS A 21 -7.68 60.23 17.88
CA LYS A 21 -7.38 58.80 17.96
C LYS A 21 -5.97 58.62 17.39
N ASP A 22 -4.99 58.53 18.27
CA ASP A 22 -3.68 58.06 17.89
C ASP A 22 -3.84 56.66 17.31
N PHE A 23 -3.68 56.56 15.99
CA PHE A 23 -3.78 55.33 15.24
C PHE A 23 -2.54 54.51 15.57
N ASP A 24 -2.70 53.55 16.45
CA ASP A 24 -1.57 52.75 16.98
C ASP A 24 -1.04 51.85 15.88
N MET A 25 -0.13 52.38 15.07
CA MET A 25 0.52 51.72 13.95
C MET A 25 1.21 50.40 14.36
N ASN A 26 1.64 50.34 15.61
CA ASN A 26 2.24 49.13 16.19
C ASN A 26 1.19 48.00 16.43
N ALA A 27 -0.06 48.36 16.75
CA ALA A 27 -1.14 47.41 16.91
C ALA A 27 -1.56 46.86 15.54
N LEU A 28 -1.61 47.67 14.51
CA LEU A 28 -1.92 47.27 13.15
C LEU A 28 -0.85 46.37 12.55
N LEU A 29 0.43 46.67 12.80
CA LEU A 29 1.58 45.84 12.39
C LEU A 29 1.55 44.47 13.08
N LYS A 30 1.23 44.43 14.38
CA LYS A 30 1.08 43.17 15.12
C LYS A 30 -0.06 42.32 14.62
N HIS A 31 -1.21 42.93 14.29
CA HIS A 31 -2.34 42.20 13.70
C HIS A 31 -2.04 41.68 12.29
N LEU A 32 -1.33 42.46 11.47
CA LEU A 32 -0.90 42.07 10.15
C LEU A 32 0.12 40.88 10.24
N LEU A 33 1.08 40.97 11.17
CA LEU A 33 2.05 39.90 11.41
C LEU A 33 1.38 38.62 11.92
N PHE A 34 0.39 38.76 12.80
CA PHE A 34 -0.41 37.62 13.30
C PHE A 34 -1.26 36.98 12.20
N LEU A 35 -1.86 37.76 11.29
CA LEU A 35 -2.58 37.26 10.13
C LEU A 35 -1.67 36.53 9.13
N ILE A 36 -0.46 37.05 8.88
CA ILE A 36 0.56 36.39 8.05
C ILE A 36 1.01 35.09 8.71
N LEU A 37 1.26 35.09 10.04
CA LEU A 37 1.64 33.89 10.78
C LEU A 37 0.53 32.83 10.77
N LEU A 38 -0.73 33.25 10.89
CA LEU A 38 -1.91 32.38 10.78
C LEU A 38 -2.05 31.79 9.37
N GLY A 39 -1.78 32.57 8.31
CA GLY A 39 -1.78 32.11 6.92
C GLY A 39 -0.71 31.06 6.61
N VAL A 40 0.47 31.17 7.23
CA VAL A 40 1.55 30.17 7.09
C VAL A 40 1.22 28.88 7.83
N ALA A 41 0.48 28.95 8.95
CA ALA A 41 0.07 27.76 9.73
C ALA A 41 -0.99 26.89 9.01
N TYR A 42 -1.71 27.43 8.03
CA TYR A 42 -2.71 26.70 7.22
C TYR A 42 -2.16 26.15 5.89
N SER A 43 -0.84 26.10 5.71
CA SER A 43 -0.25 25.43 4.56
C SER A 43 -0.48 23.92 4.72
N SER A 44 -1.61 23.43 4.19
CA SER A 44 -1.85 21.99 4.04
C SER A 44 -0.71 21.42 3.20
N SER A 45 0.07 20.51 3.75
CA SER A 45 1.11 19.79 3.02
C SER A 45 0.42 18.96 1.92
N VAL A 46 0.35 19.48 0.73
CA VAL A 46 -0.08 18.73 -0.44
C VAL A 46 1.05 17.79 -0.81
N TYR A 47 0.88 16.51 -0.54
CA TYR A 47 1.85 15.49 -0.91
C TYR A 47 1.72 15.20 -2.40
N ALA A 48 2.70 15.69 -3.17
CA ALA A 48 2.86 15.31 -4.56
C ALA A 48 3.75 14.07 -4.64
N GLU A 49 3.32 13.06 -5.39
CA GLU A 49 4.03 11.80 -5.61
C GLU A 49 4.55 11.75 -7.05
N ARG A 50 5.65 11.02 -7.27
CA ARG A 50 6.15 10.82 -8.64
C ARG A 50 5.30 9.79 -9.35
N ILE A 51 5.14 9.92 -10.66
CA ILE A 51 4.38 8.96 -11.47
C ILE A 51 4.86 7.53 -11.24
N LYS A 52 6.16 7.28 -11.16
CA LYS A 52 6.72 5.94 -10.91
C LYS A 52 6.39 5.33 -9.54
N ASP A 53 5.96 6.14 -8.57
CA ASP A 53 5.59 5.67 -7.24
C ASP A 53 4.10 5.27 -7.20
N ILE A 54 3.27 5.81 -8.14
CA ILE A 54 1.83 5.57 -8.21
C ILE A 54 1.38 4.77 -9.43
N ALA A 55 2.24 4.60 -10.43
CA ALA A 55 1.91 3.91 -11.68
C ALA A 55 3.07 3.07 -12.21
N SER A 56 2.74 2.08 -13.01
CA SER A 56 3.69 1.22 -13.74
C SER A 56 3.42 1.30 -15.23
N ILE A 57 4.46 1.10 -16.03
CA ILE A 57 4.33 1.08 -17.49
C ILE A 57 3.77 -0.28 -17.92
N GLU A 58 2.79 -0.28 -18.80
CA GLU A 58 2.19 -1.49 -19.37
C GLU A 58 3.23 -2.36 -20.08
N GLY A 59 3.16 -3.68 -19.86
CA GLY A 59 4.11 -4.64 -20.41
C GLY A 59 5.44 -4.72 -19.66
N VAL A 60 5.70 -3.81 -18.71
CA VAL A 60 6.88 -3.85 -17.84
C VAL A 60 6.52 -4.57 -16.54
N ARG A 61 6.64 -5.90 -16.53
CA ARG A 61 6.29 -6.74 -15.38
C ARG A 61 7.28 -7.87 -15.19
N THR A 62 7.40 -8.34 -13.99
CA THR A 62 8.09 -9.60 -13.67
C THR A 62 7.26 -10.78 -14.19
N ASN A 63 7.91 -11.74 -14.84
CA ASN A 63 7.28 -12.95 -15.33
C ASN A 63 7.69 -14.15 -14.46
N GLN A 64 6.71 -14.96 -14.06
CA GLN A 64 6.95 -16.14 -13.26
C GLN A 64 7.42 -17.28 -14.18
N LEU A 65 8.53 -17.93 -13.79
CA LEU A 65 9.05 -19.12 -14.44
C LEU A 65 8.91 -20.33 -13.52
N VAL A 66 8.50 -21.44 -14.11
CA VAL A 66 8.35 -22.72 -13.41
C VAL A 66 9.08 -23.82 -14.16
N GLY A 67 9.76 -24.68 -13.42
CA GLY A 67 10.42 -25.86 -13.94
C GLY A 67 10.26 -27.06 -13.03
N TYR A 68 10.63 -28.20 -13.57
CA TYR A 68 10.77 -29.46 -12.85
C TYR A 68 12.22 -29.89 -12.88
N GLY A 69 12.77 -30.32 -11.75
CA GLY A 69 14.15 -30.73 -11.64
C GLY A 69 14.38 -31.87 -10.65
N LEU A 70 15.63 -32.33 -10.60
CA LEU A 70 16.10 -33.27 -9.60
C LEU A 70 17.22 -32.62 -8.78
N VAL A 71 17.11 -32.75 -7.47
CA VAL A 71 18.16 -32.41 -6.51
C VAL A 71 18.89 -33.67 -6.14
N VAL A 72 20.19 -33.67 -6.22
CA VAL A 72 21.08 -34.85 -5.89
C VAL A 72 22.03 -34.50 -4.75
N GLY A 73 22.66 -35.49 -4.18
CA GLY A 73 23.64 -35.32 -3.09
C GLY A 73 23.01 -35.17 -1.70
N LEU A 74 21.73 -35.56 -1.54
CA LEU A 74 21.04 -35.53 -0.25
C LEU A 74 21.52 -36.67 0.65
N ASP A 75 21.86 -36.39 1.91
CA ASP A 75 22.29 -37.41 2.88
C ASP A 75 21.08 -38.16 3.42
N LYS A 76 20.66 -39.22 2.68
CA LYS A 76 19.52 -40.09 3.01
C LYS A 76 18.19 -39.38 3.29
N SER A 77 18.11 -38.11 2.99
CA SER A 77 16.93 -37.23 3.20
C SER A 77 16.08 -37.04 1.95
N GLY A 78 16.45 -37.66 0.83
CA GLY A 78 15.74 -37.62 -0.44
C GLY A 78 14.38 -38.33 -0.40
N ASP A 79 13.62 -38.19 -1.48
CA ASP A 79 12.31 -38.81 -1.59
C ASP A 79 12.37 -40.25 -2.14
N LYS A 80 11.29 -41.00 -1.90
CA LYS A 80 11.16 -42.42 -2.31
C LYS A 80 10.00 -42.63 -3.27
N THR A 81 9.44 -41.55 -3.80
CA THR A 81 8.28 -41.60 -4.69
C THR A 81 8.65 -42.24 -6.03
N THR A 82 7.68 -42.94 -6.62
CA THR A 82 7.87 -43.62 -7.89
C THR A 82 8.22 -42.70 -9.03
N PHE A 83 7.66 -41.47 -9.04
CA PHE A 83 7.95 -40.49 -10.07
C PHE A 83 9.38 -39.96 -10.01
N THR A 84 10.00 -39.87 -8.85
CA THR A 84 11.43 -39.52 -8.70
C THR A 84 12.32 -40.56 -9.32
N GLY A 85 12.05 -41.88 -9.04
CA GLY A 85 12.76 -42.97 -9.69
C GLY A 85 12.61 -42.95 -11.22
N GLN A 86 11.40 -42.68 -11.72
CA GLN A 86 11.13 -42.59 -13.13
C GLN A 86 11.84 -41.37 -13.80
N SER A 87 11.88 -40.23 -13.11
CA SER A 87 12.58 -39.04 -13.60
C SER A 87 14.10 -39.26 -13.61
N LEU A 88 14.64 -39.90 -12.60
CA LEU A 88 16.06 -40.32 -12.58
C LEU A 88 16.38 -41.23 -13.75
N ARG A 89 15.56 -42.25 -14.02
CA ARG A 89 15.73 -43.14 -15.17
C ARG A 89 15.73 -42.36 -16.47
N SER A 90 14.77 -41.46 -16.68
CA SER A 90 14.66 -40.65 -17.87
C SER A 90 15.87 -39.77 -18.08
N MET A 91 16.42 -39.18 -17.01
CA MET A 91 17.63 -38.37 -17.03
C MET A 91 18.85 -39.22 -17.39
N LEU A 92 19.05 -40.38 -16.74
CA LEU A 92 20.17 -41.29 -17.02
C LEU A 92 20.15 -41.72 -18.48
N THR A 93 18.97 -42.06 -19.01
CA THR A 93 18.82 -42.43 -20.44
C THR A 93 19.23 -41.31 -21.37
N ARG A 94 18.90 -40.04 -21.06
CA ARG A 94 19.35 -38.88 -21.83
C ARG A 94 20.87 -38.68 -21.76
N LEU A 95 21.51 -39.11 -20.66
CA LEU A 95 22.96 -39.07 -20.52
C LEU A 95 23.65 -40.32 -21.12
N GLY A 96 22.91 -41.16 -21.83
CA GLY A 96 23.45 -42.38 -22.45
C GLY A 96 23.58 -43.61 -21.52
N ILE A 97 23.09 -43.53 -20.29
CA ILE A 97 23.11 -44.60 -19.32
C ILE A 97 21.77 -45.33 -19.34
N THR A 98 21.74 -46.56 -19.83
CA THR A 98 20.53 -47.37 -19.91
C THR A 98 20.47 -48.35 -18.72
N LEU A 99 19.42 -48.26 -17.91
CA LEU A 99 19.15 -49.19 -16.84
C LEU A 99 18.44 -50.42 -17.37
N PRO A 100 18.75 -51.66 -16.86
CA PRO A 100 18.04 -52.87 -17.24
C PRO A 100 16.52 -52.76 -17.03
N PRO A 101 15.71 -53.45 -17.83
CA PRO A 101 14.27 -53.50 -17.63
C PRO A 101 13.93 -54.04 -16.23
N GLY A 102 12.93 -53.41 -15.57
CA GLY A 102 12.49 -53.83 -14.21
C GLY A 102 13.33 -53.33 -13.05
N VAL A 103 14.48 -52.67 -13.28
CA VAL A 103 15.25 -52.03 -12.22
C VAL A 103 14.67 -50.62 -11.97
N ASP A 104 14.11 -50.43 -10.77
CA ASP A 104 13.66 -49.14 -10.30
C ASP A 104 14.80 -48.46 -9.50
N PRO A 105 15.35 -47.35 -9.96
CA PRO A 105 16.46 -46.70 -9.28
C PRO A 105 15.95 -46.00 -7.99
N LYS A 106 15.94 -46.78 -6.90
CA LYS A 106 15.61 -46.25 -5.57
C LYS A 106 16.83 -45.58 -4.97
N SER A 107 16.84 -44.27 -4.92
CA SER A 107 17.91 -43.53 -4.26
C SER A 107 17.33 -42.62 -3.16
N LYS A 108 17.86 -42.75 -1.96
CA LYS A 108 17.53 -41.86 -0.83
C LYS A 108 18.28 -40.54 -0.90
N ASN A 109 19.11 -40.36 -1.89
CA ASN A 109 19.97 -39.16 -2.05
C ASN A 109 19.49 -38.21 -3.13
N ILE A 110 18.28 -38.45 -3.63
CA ILE A 110 17.70 -37.67 -4.73
C ILE A 110 16.27 -37.25 -4.36
N ALA A 111 15.87 -36.06 -4.76
CA ALA A 111 14.51 -35.56 -4.62
C ALA A 111 14.03 -34.90 -5.92
N ALA A 112 12.78 -35.16 -6.27
CA ALA A 112 12.09 -34.43 -7.31
C ALA A 112 11.61 -33.10 -6.76
N VAL A 113 11.83 -32.02 -7.52
CA VAL A 113 11.58 -30.65 -7.06
C VAL A 113 10.85 -29.81 -8.10
N SER A 114 10.01 -28.92 -7.61
CA SER A 114 9.55 -27.75 -8.35
C SER A 114 10.60 -26.67 -8.24
N VAL A 115 10.90 -26.03 -9.36
CA VAL A 115 11.89 -24.97 -9.48
C VAL A 115 11.17 -23.72 -9.94
N GLN A 116 11.30 -22.63 -9.22
CA GLN A 116 10.62 -21.38 -9.48
C GLN A 116 11.62 -20.23 -9.54
N ALA A 117 11.42 -19.32 -10.48
CA ALA A 117 12.20 -18.09 -10.58
C ALA A 117 11.35 -16.94 -11.08
N GLU A 118 11.76 -15.74 -10.74
CA GLU A 118 11.15 -14.52 -11.26
C GLU A 118 12.07 -13.92 -12.32
N LEU A 119 11.56 -13.80 -13.54
CA LEU A 119 12.25 -13.18 -14.64
C LEU A 119 11.94 -11.67 -14.64
N PRO A 120 12.90 -10.82 -14.29
CA PRO A 120 12.71 -9.37 -14.31
C PRO A 120 12.36 -8.87 -15.72
N PRO A 121 11.63 -7.76 -15.83
CA PRO A 121 11.43 -7.11 -17.11
C PRO A 121 12.80 -6.70 -17.71
N PHE A 122 12.92 -6.77 -19.02
CA PHE A 122 14.14 -6.44 -19.78
C PHE A 122 15.37 -7.30 -19.44
N ALA A 123 15.22 -8.43 -18.75
CA ALA A 123 16.32 -9.35 -18.52
C ALA A 123 16.98 -9.78 -19.85
N LYS A 124 18.31 -9.80 -19.89
CA LYS A 124 19.08 -10.14 -21.08
C LYS A 124 19.62 -11.58 -20.98
N PRO A 125 19.82 -12.27 -22.13
CA PRO A 125 20.51 -13.54 -22.16
C PRO A 125 21.87 -13.46 -21.46
N GLY A 126 22.19 -14.48 -20.66
CA GLY A 126 23.38 -14.52 -19.82
C GLY A 126 23.22 -13.86 -18.43
N GLN A 127 22.13 -13.14 -18.15
CA GLN A 127 21.89 -12.59 -16.83
C GLN A 127 21.51 -13.71 -15.84
N ALA A 128 22.07 -13.64 -14.65
CA ALA A 128 21.74 -14.58 -13.59
C ALA A 128 20.52 -14.09 -12.76
N ILE A 129 19.65 -15.02 -12.38
CA ILE A 129 18.48 -14.80 -11.53
C ILE A 129 18.41 -15.80 -10.40
N ASP A 130 17.79 -15.43 -9.30
CA ASP A 130 17.61 -16.28 -8.14
C ASP A 130 16.56 -17.36 -8.40
N VAL A 131 16.76 -18.52 -7.77
CA VAL A 131 15.88 -19.66 -7.91
C VAL A 131 15.42 -20.16 -6.55
N THR A 132 14.14 -20.48 -6.45
CA THR A 132 13.54 -21.16 -5.31
C THR A 132 13.24 -22.61 -5.72
N VAL A 133 13.63 -23.55 -4.88
CA VAL A 133 13.49 -24.99 -5.11
C VAL A 133 12.69 -25.60 -3.98
N SER A 134 11.59 -26.29 -4.30
CA SER A 134 10.69 -26.91 -3.34
C SER A 134 10.49 -28.38 -3.65
N SER A 135 10.57 -29.26 -2.64
CA SER A 135 10.34 -30.69 -2.82
C SER A 135 8.90 -30.98 -3.24
N LEU A 136 8.73 -31.85 -4.22
CA LEU A 136 7.43 -32.37 -4.68
C LEU A 136 7.06 -33.70 -4.02
N GLY A 137 8.05 -34.43 -3.51
CA GLY A 137 7.87 -35.73 -2.90
C GLY A 137 7.95 -35.71 -1.37
N ASP A 138 8.30 -36.85 -0.80
CA ASP A 138 8.40 -37.07 0.63
C ASP A 138 9.82 -36.84 1.18
N ALA A 139 10.63 -36.02 0.49
CA ALA A 139 11.96 -35.67 0.94
C ALA A 139 11.91 -34.97 2.30
N LYS A 140 12.75 -35.43 3.22
CA LYS A 140 12.82 -34.90 4.59
C LYS A 140 13.59 -33.58 4.67
N SER A 141 14.54 -33.35 3.77
CA SER A 141 15.35 -32.16 3.69
C SER A 141 16.06 -32.08 2.34
N LEU A 142 16.19 -30.87 1.80
CA LEU A 142 16.99 -30.59 0.61
C LEU A 142 18.39 -30.04 0.93
N ARG A 143 18.77 -30.04 2.22
CA ARG A 143 20.05 -29.47 2.68
C ARG A 143 21.23 -30.25 2.10
N GLY A 144 22.23 -29.49 1.62
CA GLY A 144 23.44 -30.02 0.99
C GLY A 144 23.25 -30.55 -0.42
N GLY A 145 22.01 -30.50 -0.93
CA GLY A 145 21.70 -30.94 -2.27
C GLY A 145 22.14 -29.95 -3.36
N THR A 146 22.30 -30.48 -4.56
CA THR A 146 22.59 -29.71 -5.77
C THR A 146 21.51 -29.96 -6.80
N LEU A 147 20.91 -28.90 -7.34
CA LEU A 147 19.94 -28.95 -8.43
C LEU A 147 20.67 -29.27 -9.73
N LEU A 148 20.23 -30.31 -10.42
CA LEU A 148 20.69 -30.63 -11.76
C LEU A 148 20.06 -29.64 -12.78
N MET A 149 20.71 -29.51 -13.93
CA MET A 149 20.28 -28.60 -15.01
C MET A 149 18.79 -28.80 -15.31
N SER A 150 18.01 -27.77 -15.09
CA SER A 150 16.54 -27.79 -15.16
C SER A 150 16.04 -26.60 -15.96
N PRO A 151 15.29 -26.83 -17.07
CA PRO A 151 14.71 -25.74 -17.83
C PRO A 151 13.55 -25.09 -17.09
N LEU A 152 13.54 -23.75 -17.06
CA LEU A 152 12.46 -22.94 -16.52
C LEU A 152 11.59 -22.39 -17.66
N LYS A 153 10.30 -22.62 -17.58
CA LYS A 153 9.30 -22.26 -18.60
C LYS A 153 8.41 -21.15 -18.12
N GLY A 154 8.04 -20.28 -19.05
CA GLY A 154 6.98 -19.30 -18.85
C GLY A 154 5.58 -19.92 -19.02
N ALA A 155 4.54 -19.09 -18.88
CA ALA A 155 3.14 -19.50 -19.05
C ALA A 155 2.82 -19.98 -20.47
N ASP A 156 3.60 -19.55 -21.46
CA ASP A 156 3.50 -19.99 -22.87
C ASP A 156 4.18 -21.34 -23.14
N GLY A 157 4.78 -21.98 -22.13
CA GLY A 157 5.48 -23.25 -22.21
C GLY A 157 6.89 -23.15 -22.81
N GLN A 158 7.36 -21.96 -23.20
CA GLN A 158 8.71 -21.77 -23.73
C GLN A 158 9.74 -21.70 -22.60
N VAL A 159 10.97 -22.14 -22.89
CA VAL A 159 12.09 -22.08 -21.96
C VAL A 159 12.72 -20.68 -22.01
N TYR A 160 12.78 -20.01 -20.87
CA TYR A 160 13.35 -18.68 -20.70
C TYR A 160 14.65 -18.65 -19.90
N ALA A 161 14.83 -19.63 -19.01
CA ALA A 161 16.07 -19.72 -18.23
C ALA A 161 16.42 -21.18 -17.96
N ILE A 162 17.68 -21.42 -17.61
CA ILE A 162 18.17 -22.74 -17.18
C ILE A 162 18.70 -22.61 -15.77
N ALA A 163 18.16 -23.43 -14.85
CA ALA A 163 18.53 -23.44 -13.44
C ALA A 163 19.47 -24.58 -13.12
N GLN A 164 20.50 -24.30 -12.30
CA GLN A 164 21.45 -25.28 -11.78
C GLN A 164 22.20 -24.69 -10.58
N GLY A 165 22.58 -25.52 -9.61
CA GLY A 165 23.46 -25.07 -8.52
C GLY A 165 23.17 -25.71 -7.17
N SER A 166 23.99 -25.37 -6.19
CA SER A 166 23.89 -25.87 -4.84
C SER A 166 22.85 -25.12 -4.03
N LEU A 167 22.01 -25.84 -3.29
CA LEU A 167 20.91 -25.27 -2.52
C LEU A 167 21.40 -24.71 -1.17
N VAL A 168 20.94 -23.51 -0.87
CA VAL A 168 21.02 -22.93 0.48
C VAL A 168 19.67 -23.16 1.15
N VAL A 169 19.65 -23.99 2.19
CA VAL A 169 18.46 -24.34 2.96
C VAL A 169 18.61 -23.80 4.38
N SER A 170 17.69 -22.93 4.79
CA SER A 170 17.69 -22.33 6.13
C SER A 170 16.99 -23.19 7.19
N GLY A 171 16.23 -24.21 6.78
CA GLY A 171 15.53 -25.12 7.67
C GLY A 171 16.43 -26.23 8.23
N LEU A 172 16.14 -26.65 9.46
CA LEU A 172 16.75 -27.80 10.12
C LEU A 172 15.66 -28.74 10.62
N SER A 173 15.77 -30.04 10.28
CA SER A 173 14.94 -31.08 10.86
C SER A 173 15.85 -32.13 11.51
N ALA A 174 15.58 -32.45 12.76
CA ALA A 174 16.23 -33.52 13.48
C ALA A 174 15.16 -34.47 14.01
N SER A 175 15.35 -35.78 13.83
CA SER A 175 14.45 -36.81 14.36
C SER A 175 15.21 -37.76 15.27
N GLY A 176 14.67 -37.99 16.48
CA GLY A 176 15.17 -38.99 17.42
C GLY A 176 14.74 -40.41 17.04
N GLN A 177 15.44 -41.44 17.58
CA GLN A 177 15.05 -42.84 17.39
C GLN A 177 13.75 -43.18 18.12
N ASP A 178 13.33 -42.36 19.08
CA ASP A 178 12.10 -42.46 19.86
C ASP A 178 10.86 -41.93 19.12
N GLY A 179 11.03 -41.43 17.88
CA GLY A 179 9.95 -40.83 17.08
C GLY A 179 9.75 -39.35 17.34
N SER A 180 10.51 -38.74 18.24
CA SER A 180 10.50 -37.29 18.43
C SER A 180 11.12 -36.56 17.20
N SER A 181 10.53 -35.47 16.75
CA SER A 181 11.10 -34.64 15.68
C SER A 181 11.00 -33.16 16.01
N VAL A 182 12.09 -32.47 15.81
CA VAL A 182 12.14 -30.99 15.91
C VAL A 182 12.44 -30.46 14.53
N THR A 183 11.55 -29.61 14.02
CA THR A 183 11.74 -28.93 12.75
C THR A 183 11.71 -27.42 13.00
N VAL A 184 12.78 -26.74 12.62
CA VAL A 184 12.91 -25.29 12.67
C VAL A 184 12.97 -24.80 11.23
N ASN A 185 12.02 -23.96 10.84
CA ASN A 185 11.78 -23.56 9.46
C ASN A 185 11.48 -24.75 8.53
N ASN A 186 11.26 -24.49 7.24
CA ASN A 186 10.95 -25.55 6.30
C ASN A 186 12.23 -26.08 5.61
N PRO A 187 12.69 -27.32 5.91
CA PRO A 187 13.88 -27.88 5.30
C PRO A 187 13.66 -28.40 3.87
N ASN A 188 12.40 -28.43 3.40
CA ASN A 188 12.03 -28.94 2.08
C ASN A 188 11.97 -27.83 1.00
N VAL A 189 12.37 -26.60 1.38
CA VAL A 189 12.51 -25.48 0.49
C VAL A 189 13.94 -24.92 0.60
N GLY A 190 14.56 -24.68 -0.53
CA GLY A 190 15.89 -24.08 -0.62
C GLY A 190 15.93 -22.97 -1.66
N ARG A 191 16.94 -22.15 -1.59
CA ARG A 191 17.21 -21.08 -2.57
C ARG A 191 18.58 -21.28 -3.19
N ILE A 192 18.71 -20.97 -4.46
CA ILE A 192 19.98 -20.94 -5.17
C ILE A 192 20.18 -19.50 -5.64
N PRO A 193 20.99 -18.70 -4.93
CA PRO A 193 21.32 -17.34 -5.39
C PRO A 193 22.01 -17.38 -6.74
N ASN A 194 21.54 -16.56 -7.67
CA ASN A 194 22.01 -16.56 -9.07
C ASN A 194 21.98 -17.94 -9.72
N GLY A 195 21.01 -18.76 -9.34
CA GLY A 195 20.92 -20.19 -9.69
C GLY A 195 20.37 -20.48 -11.08
N ALA A 196 19.90 -19.49 -11.81
CA ALA A 196 19.49 -19.70 -13.18
C ALA A 196 20.05 -18.62 -14.09
N THR A 197 20.40 -19.02 -15.31
CA THR A 197 20.84 -18.13 -16.38
C THR A 197 19.68 -17.91 -17.35
N VAL A 198 19.42 -16.66 -17.69
CA VAL A 198 18.41 -16.28 -18.70
C VAL A 198 18.92 -16.67 -20.08
N GLU A 199 18.11 -17.39 -20.85
CA GLU A 199 18.40 -17.82 -22.22
C GLU A 199 17.66 -16.99 -23.25
N ARG A 200 16.45 -16.51 -22.90
CA ARG A 200 15.60 -15.72 -23.80
C ARG A 200 15.02 -14.52 -23.09
N THR A 201 14.88 -13.42 -23.84
CA THR A 201 14.12 -12.25 -23.39
C THR A 201 12.63 -12.45 -23.58
N VAL A 202 11.84 -11.82 -22.75
CA VAL A 202 10.41 -11.65 -22.98
C VAL A 202 10.21 -10.38 -23.80
N ASN A 203 9.45 -10.46 -24.87
CA ASN A 203 9.02 -9.29 -25.63
C ASN A 203 8.10 -8.44 -24.78
N THR A 204 8.38 -7.16 -24.67
CA THR A 204 7.55 -6.19 -23.95
C THR A 204 6.94 -5.20 -24.94
N SER A 205 5.73 -4.77 -24.70
CA SER A 205 5.06 -3.72 -25.50
C SER A 205 5.75 -2.35 -25.35
N PHE A 206 6.67 -2.21 -24.39
CA PHE A 206 7.43 -0.97 -24.20
C PHE A 206 8.16 -0.48 -25.44
N ALA A 207 8.76 -1.40 -26.21
CA ALA A 207 9.50 -1.04 -27.42
C ALA A 207 8.58 -0.76 -28.62
N GLU A 208 7.33 -1.18 -28.58
CA GLU A 208 6.40 -1.14 -29.68
C GLU A 208 5.56 0.15 -29.70
N GLY A 209 5.10 0.54 -30.89
CA GLY A 209 4.18 1.66 -31.09
C GLY A 209 4.75 3.05 -30.79
N ASP A 210 3.84 4.01 -30.77
CA ASP A 210 4.06 5.46 -30.63
C ASP A 210 3.57 6.03 -29.30
N ALA A 211 3.30 5.17 -28.32
CA ALA A 211 2.79 5.55 -27.03
C ALA A 211 3.31 4.66 -25.90
N LEU A 212 3.28 5.17 -24.70
CA LEU A 212 3.42 4.43 -23.45
C LEU A 212 2.09 4.49 -22.70
N ILE A 213 1.68 3.38 -22.12
CA ILE A 213 0.50 3.32 -21.24
C ILE A 213 1.01 3.18 -19.81
N PHE A 214 0.60 4.11 -18.96
CA PHE A 214 0.88 4.07 -17.53
C PHE A 214 -0.36 3.58 -16.81
N ASN A 215 -0.22 2.52 -16.04
CA ASN A 215 -1.29 1.92 -15.25
C ASN A 215 -1.11 2.29 -13.79
N LEU A 216 -2.08 3.01 -13.21
CA LEU A 216 -2.11 3.36 -11.81
C LEU A 216 -2.21 2.11 -10.93
N HIS A 217 -1.50 2.08 -9.82
CA HIS A 217 -1.56 1.00 -8.83
C HIS A 217 -2.93 0.94 -8.12
N SER A 218 -3.59 2.08 -8.00
CA SER A 218 -4.95 2.20 -7.45
C SER A 218 -5.86 2.86 -8.48
N SER A 219 -6.99 2.20 -8.78
CA SER A 219 -7.97 2.70 -9.74
C SER A 219 -8.66 3.95 -9.20
N ASP A 220 -8.47 5.10 -9.88
CA ASP A 220 -9.11 6.37 -9.54
C ASP A 220 -9.15 7.33 -10.75
N PHE A 221 -10.36 7.72 -11.16
CA PHE A 221 -10.57 8.61 -12.31
C PHE A 221 -9.95 10.00 -12.12
N THR A 222 -9.98 10.52 -10.90
CA THR A 222 -9.44 11.87 -10.58
C THR A 222 -7.93 11.87 -10.68
N THR A 223 -7.27 10.86 -10.11
CA THR A 223 -5.81 10.68 -10.18
C THR A 223 -5.36 10.45 -11.62
N ALA A 224 -6.07 9.61 -12.39
CA ALA A 224 -5.75 9.38 -13.81
C ALA A 224 -5.83 10.69 -14.62
N ASN A 225 -6.86 11.49 -14.40
CA ASN A 225 -7.02 12.77 -15.08
C ASN A 225 -5.95 13.79 -14.65
N ARG A 226 -5.69 13.93 -13.35
CA ARG A 226 -4.62 14.82 -12.83
C ARG A 226 -3.24 14.41 -13.35
N MET A 227 -2.98 13.10 -13.50
CA MET A 227 -1.76 12.60 -14.10
C MET A 227 -1.65 13.03 -15.57
N ALA A 228 -2.71 12.85 -16.37
CA ALA A 228 -2.73 13.29 -17.75
C ALA A 228 -2.55 14.82 -17.88
N GLU A 229 -3.20 15.61 -17.04
CA GLU A 229 -3.05 17.07 -16.99
C GLU A 229 -1.61 17.49 -16.63
N SER A 230 -1.01 16.84 -15.62
CA SER A 230 0.36 17.12 -15.19
C SER A 230 1.35 16.86 -16.32
N ILE A 231 1.21 15.74 -17.05
CA ILE A 231 2.03 15.42 -18.22
C ILE A 231 1.81 16.43 -19.33
N ASN A 232 0.55 16.77 -19.64
CA ASN A 232 0.20 17.74 -20.69
C ASN A 232 0.74 19.15 -20.40
N LYS A 233 0.80 19.54 -19.14
CA LYS A 233 1.35 20.83 -18.72
C LYS A 233 2.85 20.96 -19.02
N VAL A 234 3.59 19.86 -18.95
CA VAL A 234 5.04 19.84 -19.15
C VAL A 234 5.42 19.53 -20.59
N LEU A 235 4.76 18.54 -21.23
CA LEU A 235 5.13 18.02 -22.54
C LEU A 235 4.29 18.57 -23.70
N GLY A 236 3.24 19.33 -23.39
CA GLY A 236 2.36 19.93 -24.38
C GLY A 236 0.96 19.30 -24.40
N ALA A 237 -0.02 20.08 -24.86
CA ALA A 237 -1.43 19.66 -24.87
C ALA A 237 -1.65 18.41 -25.73
N ASN A 238 -2.53 17.51 -25.28
CA ASN A 238 -2.89 16.23 -25.93
C ASN A 238 -1.77 15.19 -26.00
N THR A 239 -0.64 15.36 -25.33
CA THR A 239 0.40 14.34 -25.21
C THR A 239 -0.07 13.16 -24.36
N ALA A 240 -0.81 13.43 -23.28
CA ALA A 240 -1.37 12.41 -22.41
C ALA A 240 -2.90 12.45 -22.38
N LYS A 241 -3.55 11.28 -22.30
CA LYS A 241 -5.00 11.11 -22.19
C LYS A 241 -5.29 9.97 -21.23
N ALA A 242 -6.15 10.22 -20.23
CA ALA A 242 -6.71 9.15 -19.41
C ALA A 242 -7.67 8.32 -20.29
N LEU A 243 -7.48 7.01 -20.33
CA LEU A 243 -8.33 6.06 -21.06
C LEU A 243 -9.46 5.57 -20.15
N ASP A 244 -9.13 5.30 -18.90
CA ASP A 244 -10.04 4.83 -17.86
C ASP A 244 -9.51 5.24 -16.46
N ALA A 245 -10.09 4.68 -15.39
CA ALA A 245 -9.70 4.96 -14.01
C ALA A 245 -8.29 4.48 -13.63
N THR A 246 -7.66 3.68 -14.49
CA THR A 246 -6.37 3.03 -14.21
C THR A 246 -5.31 3.44 -15.22
N SER A 247 -5.71 3.59 -16.50
CA SER A 247 -4.78 3.67 -17.61
C SER A 247 -4.68 5.08 -18.19
N VAL A 248 -3.47 5.57 -18.32
CA VAL A 248 -3.14 6.85 -18.96
C VAL A 248 -2.21 6.59 -20.15
N ARG A 249 -2.70 6.89 -21.36
CA ARG A 249 -1.89 6.80 -22.57
C ARG A 249 -1.11 8.09 -22.79
N VAL A 250 0.20 7.95 -23.02
CA VAL A 250 1.12 9.06 -23.29
C VAL A 250 1.78 8.83 -24.62
N SER A 251 1.63 9.76 -25.55
CA SER A 251 2.31 9.74 -26.85
C SER A 251 3.82 9.82 -26.64
N ALA A 252 4.55 8.87 -27.20
CA ALA A 252 5.99 8.70 -26.99
C ALA A 252 6.74 8.59 -28.32
N PRO A 253 8.04 8.92 -28.37
CA PRO A 253 8.88 8.69 -29.54
C PRO A 253 8.89 7.22 -29.95
N VAL A 254 8.95 6.96 -31.26
CA VAL A 254 9.04 5.59 -31.78
C VAL A 254 10.46 5.02 -31.62
N ASP A 255 11.48 5.89 -31.64
CA ASP A 255 12.87 5.48 -31.43
C ASP A 255 13.06 4.94 -30.00
N PRO A 256 13.49 3.67 -29.82
CA PRO A 256 13.66 3.05 -28.51
C PRO A 256 14.58 3.83 -27.56
N ASN A 257 15.66 4.45 -28.07
CA ASN A 257 16.58 5.20 -27.22
C ASN A 257 15.94 6.49 -26.68
N GLN A 258 15.19 7.19 -27.54
CA GLN A 258 14.44 8.38 -27.14
C GLN A 258 13.29 8.00 -26.20
N LYS A 259 12.65 6.85 -26.41
CA LYS A 259 11.55 6.34 -25.60
C LYS A 259 11.99 6.06 -24.15
N VAL A 260 13.20 5.52 -23.92
CA VAL A 260 13.75 5.33 -22.57
C VAL A 260 13.95 6.66 -21.86
N THR A 261 14.57 7.64 -22.55
CA THR A 261 14.75 8.98 -21.98
C THR A 261 13.41 9.66 -21.69
N PHE A 262 12.46 9.54 -22.61
CA PHE A 262 11.10 10.06 -22.45
C PHE A 262 10.38 9.44 -21.26
N ALA A 263 10.40 8.11 -21.13
CA ALA A 263 9.84 7.39 -20.00
C ALA A 263 10.44 7.89 -18.67
N SER A 264 11.75 8.03 -18.60
CA SER A 264 12.44 8.56 -17.40
C SER A 264 11.99 9.98 -17.03
N VAL A 265 11.73 10.85 -18.02
CA VAL A 265 11.19 12.19 -17.75
C VAL A 265 9.77 12.10 -17.17
N VAL A 266 8.89 11.31 -17.82
CA VAL A 266 7.50 11.15 -17.37
C VAL A 266 7.43 10.52 -15.97
N GLU A 267 8.19 9.47 -15.72
CA GLU A 267 8.22 8.77 -14.43
C GLU A 267 8.59 9.67 -13.23
N ASN A 268 9.39 10.70 -13.47
CA ASN A 268 9.82 11.63 -12.41
C ASN A 268 8.94 12.87 -12.29
N MET A 269 7.88 13.01 -13.11
CA MET A 269 6.91 14.09 -12.95
C MET A 269 6.10 13.90 -11.67
N MET A 270 5.76 15.05 -11.06
CA MET A 270 4.99 15.06 -9.80
C MET A 270 3.49 15.16 -10.12
N VAL A 271 2.72 14.35 -9.42
CA VAL A 271 1.26 14.33 -9.48
C VAL A 271 0.73 14.38 -8.05
N ILE A 272 -0.37 15.10 -7.86
CA ILE A 272 -1.11 15.09 -6.60
C ILE A 272 -2.23 14.07 -6.77
N PRO A 273 -2.09 12.85 -6.21
CA PRO A 273 -3.15 11.86 -6.29
C PRO A 273 -4.40 12.35 -5.57
N ASP A 274 -5.55 11.78 -5.88
CA ASP A 274 -6.73 12.02 -5.08
C ASP A 274 -6.64 11.27 -3.76
N ASP A 275 -7.39 11.76 -2.81
CA ASP A 275 -7.41 11.15 -1.49
C ASP A 275 -7.96 9.71 -1.57
N ALA A 276 -7.28 8.79 -0.93
CA ALA A 276 -7.75 7.41 -0.84
C ALA A 276 -9.18 7.33 -0.25
N PRO A 277 -10.03 6.43 -0.77
CA PRO A 277 -11.36 6.22 -0.21
C PRO A 277 -11.29 5.85 1.27
N ALA A 278 -12.32 6.20 2.02
CA ALA A 278 -12.41 5.85 3.44
C ALA A 278 -12.35 4.32 3.58
N ARG A 279 -11.36 3.80 4.30
CA ARG A 279 -11.13 2.36 4.51
C ARG A 279 -10.87 2.03 5.96
N VAL A 280 -11.41 0.90 6.38
CA VAL A 280 -11.11 0.25 7.64
C VAL A 280 -10.58 -1.15 7.33
N ILE A 281 -9.37 -1.44 7.76
CA ILE A 281 -8.74 -2.76 7.60
C ILE A 281 -8.64 -3.39 8.98
N VAL A 282 -9.20 -4.57 9.15
CA VAL A 282 -9.18 -5.31 10.41
C VAL A 282 -8.50 -6.65 10.20
N ASN A 283 -7.45 -6.91 10.96
CA ASN A 283 -6.85 -8.24 11.03
C ASN A 283 -7.52 -9.02 12.18
N SER A 284 -8.37 -9.98 11.82
CA SER A 284 -9.15 -10.77 12.77
C SER A 284 -8.28 -11.65 13.67
N ARG A 285 -7.09 -12.07 13.21
CA ARG A 285 -6.17 -12.92 13.96
C ARG A 285 -5.34 -12.15 14.99
N THR A 286 -4.91 -10.94 14.67
CA THR A 286 -4.04 -10.12 15.55
C THR A 286 -4.81 -9.04 16.29
N GLY A 287 -6.05 -8.77 15.92
CA GLY A 287 -6.86 -7.66 16.46
C GLY A 287 -6.39 -6.27 16.01
N THR A 288 -5.50 -6.20 15.02
CA THR A 288 -5.01 -4.90 14.53
C THR A 288 -6.07 -4.25 13.67
N VAL A 289 -6.40 -2.98 13.98
CA VAL A 289 -7.32 -2.16 13.20
C VAL A 289 -6.56 -0.97 12.62
N VAL A 290 -6.68 -0.76 11.31
CA VAL A 290 -6.12 0.40 10.61
C VAL A 290 -7.26 1.20 10.03
N ILE A 291 -7.31 2.48 10.38
CA ILE A 291 -8.39 3.41 10.00
C ILE A 291 -7.79 4.56 9.21
N ASN A 292 -8.40 4.87 8.08
CA ASN A 292 -8.09 6.06 7.31
C ASN A 292 -8.84 7.27 7.92
N GLY A 293 -8.21 8.44 7.97
CA GLY A 293 -8.74 9.67 8.56
C GLY A 293 -10.04 10.22 7.93
N LYS A 294 -10.51 9.63 6.82
CA LYS A 294 -11.77 10.00 6.15
C LYS A 294 -12.96 9.13 6.56
N VAL A 295 -12.75 8.12 7.37
CA VAL A 295 -13.83 7.26 7.87
C VAL A 295 -14.74 8.05 8.78
N ARG A 296 -16.04 8.02 8.48
CA ARG A 296 -17.09 8.67 9.28
C ARG A 296 -18.15 7.65 9.65
N VAL A 297 -18.72 7.84 10.83
CA VAL A 297 -19.81 7.01 11.33
C VAL A 297 -21.02 7.92 11.56
N GLN A 298 -22.17 7.50 11.01
CA GLN A 298 -23.46 8.15 11.28
C GLN A 298 -24.07 7.63 12.58
N PRO A 299 -25.01 8.40 13.18
CA PRO A 299 -25.73 7.96 14.37
C PRO A 299 -26.34 6.57 14.19
N ALA A 300 -25.99 5.65 15.07
CA ALA A 300 -26.51 4.28 15.08
C ALA A 300 -26.42 3.68 16.49
N ALA A 301 -27.22 2.68 16.74
CA ALA A 301 -27.13 1.83 17.92
C ALA A 301 -26.83 0.40 17.50
N VAL A 302 -25.76 -0.17 18.03
CA VAL A 302 -25.37 -1.57 17.78
C VAL A 302 -25.21 -2.28 19.12
N SER A 303 -25.77 -3.47 19.23
CA SER A 303 -25.62 -4.35 20.38
C SER A 303 -24.96 -5.65 19.92
N HIS A 304 -23.88 -6.05 20.57
CA HIS A 304 -23.20 -7.31 20.34
C HIS A 304 -22.86 -7.99 21.68
N GLY A 305 -23.48 -9.13 21.97
CA GLY A 305 -23.33 -9.82 23.25
C GLY A 305 -23.79 -8.95 24.43
N SER A 306 -22.87 -8.68 25.36
CA SER A 306 -23.09 -7.76 26.50
C SER A 306 -22.75 -6.29 26.16
N LEU A 307 -22.24 -6.01 24.94
CA LEU A 307 -21.84 -4.68 24.48
C LEU A 307 -22.94 -4.06 23.63
N THR A 308 -23.40 -2.88 23.99
CA THR A 308 -24.35 -2.08 23.19
C THR A 308 -23.72 -0.74 22.86
N VAL A 309 -23.68 -0.40 21.57
CA VAL A 309 -23.09 0.84 21.03
C VAL A 309 -24.21 1.70 20.46
N THR A 310 -24.41 2.91 20.98
CA THR A 310 -25.44 3.86 20.51
C THR A 310 -24.79 5.20 20.13
N ILE A 311 -25.11 5.70 18.95
CA ILE A 311 -24.65 6.99 18.42
C ILE A 311 -25.83 7.92 18.27
N THR A 312 -25.85 9.08 18.95
CA THR A 312 -26.93 10.08 18.89
C THR A 312 -26.40 11.46 18.53
N GLU A 313 -27.22 12.25 17.82
CA GLU A 313 -26.94 13.64 17.49
C GLU A 313 -27.54 14.62 18.51
N ALA A 314 -26.71 15.50 19.10
CA ALA A 314 -27.15 16.60 19.91
C ALA A 314 -26.42 17.91 19.55
N PRO A 315 -26.95 18.73 18.64
CA PRO A 315 -26.33 20.01 18.30
C PRO A 315 -26.47 20.99 19.48
N GLN A 316 -25.33 21.55 19.94
CA GLN A 316 -25.34 22.57 20.96
C GLN A 316 -25.33 23.96 20.28
N VAL A 317 -26.42 24.71 20.42
CA VAL A 317 -26.53 26.07 19.91
C VAL A 317 -26.05 27.06 20.99
N SER A 318 -24.94 27.73 20.74
CA SER A 318 -24.52 28.86 21.58
C SER A 318 -25.18 30.14 21.05
N GLN A 319 -26.18 30.64 21.80
CA GLN A 319 -26.78 31.93 21.50
C GLN A 319 -26.07 33.03 22.31
N PRO A 320 -25.63 34.13 21.64
CA PRO A 320 -25.16 35.30 22.35
C PRO A 320 -26.28 35.92 23.20
N GLY A 321 -25.91 36.42 24.37
CA GLY A 321 -26.86 37.11 25.24
C GLY A 321 -27.52 38.31 24.57
N ALA A 322 -28.75 38.67 24.97
CA ALA A 322 -29.47 39.84 24.47
C ALA A 322 -28.57 41.09 24.62
N PHE A 323 -28.33 41.83 23.52
CA PHE A 323 -27.47 43.02 23.38
C PHE A 323 -25.97 42.76 23.07
N SER A 324 -25.58 41.57 22.64
CA SER A 324 -24.24 41.35 22.07
C SER A 324 -24.26 41.20 20.55
N ASN A 325 -23.31 41.83 19.85
CA ASN A 325 -23.15 41.77 18.37
C ASN A 325 -22.50 40.44 17.89
N GLY A 326 -22.69 39.33 18.61
CA GLY A 326 -22.14 38.01 18.26
C GLY A 326 -23.05 37.25 17.31
N GLN A 327 -22.48 36.52 16.36
CA GLN A 327 -23.23 35.61 15.49
C GLN A 327 -23.47 34.28 16.22
N THR A 328 -24.64 33.68 16.00
CA THR A 328 -24.97 32.33 16.50
C THR A 328 -24.05 31.32 15.84
N VAL A 329 -23.23 30.63 16.61
CA VAL A 329 -22.35 29.57 16.14
C VAL A 329 -22.91 28.23 16.65
N VAL A 330 -23.21 27.34 15.72
CA VAL A 330 -23.59 25.95 16.00
C VAL A 330 -22.29 25.14 16.02
N THR A 331 -21.83 24.77 17.20
CA THR A 331 -20.70 23.84 17.35
C THR A 331 -21.21 22.45 17.63
N PRO A 332 -20.86 21.45 16.84
CA PRO A 332 -21.13 20.05 17.17
C PRO A 332 -20.31 19.68 18.40
N LYS A 333 -20.97 19.29 19.49
CA LYS A 333 -20.29 18.79 20.68
C LYS A 333 -20.68 17.33 20.89
N SER A 334 -19.69 16.49 20.89
CA SER A 334 -19.83 15.04 21.06
C SER A 334 -19.58 14.66 22.52
N ASN A 335 -20.51 13.94 23.14
CA ASN A 335 -20.30 13.31 24.44
C ASN A 335 -20.36 11.79 24.26
N LEU A 336 -19.24 11.14 24.57
CA LEU A 336 -19.11 9.69 24.57
C LEU A 336 -19.30 9.20 26.01
N LYS A 337 -20.26 8.34 26.25
CA LYS A 337 -20.43 7.65 27.53
C LYS A 337 -20.39 6.14 27.28
N ILE A 338 -19.43 5.47 27.89
CA ILE A 338 -19.29 4.02 27.86
C ILE A 338 -19.51 3.53 29.30
N GLU A 339 -20.43 2.66 29.49
CA GLU A 339 -20.68 2.00 30.76
C GLU A 339 -20.67 0.48 30.53
N GLU A 340 -19.79 -0.21 31.25
CA GLU A 340 -19.80 -1.66 31.34
C GLU A 340 -20.78 -2.06 32.44
N GLU A 341 -21.90 -2.57 32.02
CA GLU A 341 -22.82 -3.14 32.97
C GLU A 341 -23.40 -4.44 32.46
N LYS A 342 -23.96 -5.17 33.41
CA LYS A 342 -24.69 -6.40 33.13
C LYS A 342 -25.86 -6.21 32.15
N ASN A 343 -26.14 -4.97 31.66
CA ASN A 343 -27.13 -4.63 30.62
C ASN A 343 -27.02 -3.16 30.16
N HIS A 344 -25.96 -2.71 29.42
CA HIS A 344 -25.84 -1.30 29.02
C HIS A 344 -25.74 -1.04 27.53
N MET A 345 -26.41 0.05 27.09
CA MET A 345 -26.41 0.62 25.76
C MET A 345 -25.41 1.79 25.67
N PHE A 346 -24.57 1.81 24.63
CA PHE A 346 -23.65 2.91 24.35
C PHE A 346 -24.23 3.90 23.36
N VAL A 347 -24.11 5.21 23.65
CA VAL A 347 -24.59 6.29 22.79
C VAL A 347 -23.39 7.07 22.25
N PHE A 348 -23.18 7.05 20.95
CA PHE A 348 -22.18 7.88 20.27
C PHE A 348 -22.83 9.14 19.68
N ASN A 349 -22.16 10.28 19.81
CA ASN A 349 -22.60 11.54 19.22
C ASN A 349 -22.15 11.69 17.75
N PRO A 350 -22.84 12.52 16.95
CA PRO A 350 -22.49 12.72 15.54
C PRO A 350 -21.16 13.45 15.38
N GLY A 351 -20.39 13.01 14.39
CA GLY A 351 -19.06 13.52 14.13
C GLY A 351 -17.96 12.79 14.89
N VAL A 352 -18.30 11.70 15.62
CA VAL A 352 -17.31 10.81 16.24
C VAL A 352 -16.46 10.18 15.13
N THR A 353 -15.15 10.33 15.25
CA THR A 353 -14.22 9.62 14.40
C THR A 353 -14.22 8.14 14.78
N LEU A 354 -14.01 7.26 13.79
CA LEU A 354 -13.93 5.82 14.10
C LEU A 354 -12.80 5.51 15.09
N ASP A 355 -11.77 6.33 15.15
CA ASP A 355 -10.69 6.22 16.13
C ASP A 355 -11.19 6.33 17.56
N GLU A 356 -12.10 7.26 17.85
CA GLU A 356 -12.73 7.39 19.18
C GLU A 356 -13.58 6.16 19.52
N ILE A 357 -14.24 5.54 18.55
CA ILE A 357 -15.00 4.31 18.73
C ILE A 357 -14.08 3.14 19.06
N VAL A 358 -12.98 3.01 18.33
CA VAL A 358 -11.98 1.94 18.57
C VAL A 358 -11.33 2.12 19.94
N GLN A 359 -10.97 3.35 20.31
CA GLN A 359 -10.44 3.63 21.65
C GLN A 359 -11.46 3.28 22.74
N ALA A 360 -12.71 3.63 22.52
CA ALA A 360 -13.79 3.34 23.46
C ALA A 360 -13.99 1.83 23.64
N VAL A 361 -14.04 1.05 22.55
CA VAL A 361 -14.16 -0.41 22.58
C VAL A 361 -12.94 -1.07 23.22
N ASN A 362 -11.74 -0.57 22.93
CA ASN A 362 -10.51 -1.05 23.55
C ASN A 362 -10.45 -0.77 25.06
N ASN A 363 -10.96 0.39 25.52
CA ASN A 363 -11.01 0.75 26.94
C ASN A 363 -11.93 -0.16 27.74
N VAL A 364 -12.95 -0.74 27.10
CA VAL A 364 -13.89 -1.70 27.72
C VAL A 364 -13.30 -3.13 27.74
N GLY A 365 -12.18 -3.36 27.05
CA GLY A 365 -11.52 -4.67 27.01
C GLY A 365 -12.22 -5.70 26.13
N ALA A 366 -13.01 -5.24 25.15
CA ALA A 366 -13.69 -6.12 24.19
C ALA A 366 -12.68 -6.91 23.34
N ALA A 367 -13.04 -8.14 22.98
CA ALA A 367 -12.19 -8.94 22.11
C ALA A 367 -12.12 -8.35 20.69
N PRO A 368 -11.01 -8.54 19.96
CA PRO A 368 -10.89 -8.08 18.57
C PRO A 368 -12.01 -8.58 17.65
N SER A 369 -12.52 -9.78 17.90
CA SER A 369 -13.68 -10.35 17.18
C SER A 369 -14.96 -9.53 17.36
N ASP A 370 -15.17 -8.98 18.55
CA ASP A 370 -16.37 -8.19 18.87
C ASP A 370 -16.32 -6.85 18.13
N LEU A 371 -15.14 -6.25 18.03
CA LEU A 371 -14.94 -5.03 17.25
C LEU A 371 -15.23 -5.27 15.75
N VAL A 372 -14.79 -6.40 15.19
CA VAL A 372 -15.11 -6.77 13.80
C VAL A 372 -16.62 -6.87 13.62
N ALA A 373 -17.31 -7.59 14.50
CA ALA A 373 -18.76 -7.78 14.43
C ALA A 373 -19.54 -6.44 14.56
N ILE A 374 -19.08 -5.53 15.43
CA ILE A 374 -19.65 -4.19 15.57
C ILE A 374 -19.46 -3.37 14.27
N LEU A 375 -18.26 -3.41 13.69
CA LEU A 375 -17.98 -2.69 12.44
C LEU A 375 -18.76 -3.25 11.24
N GLU A 376 -18.92 -4.57 11.15
CA GLU A 376 -19.75 -5.24 10.14
C GLU A 376 -21.24 -4.86 10.30
N ALA A 377 -21.74 -4.82 11.55
CA ALA A 377 -23.10 -4.39 11.83
C ALA A 377 -23.32 -2.91 11.45
N LEU A 378 -22.41 -2.01 11.82
CA LEU A 378 -22.45 -0.60 11.42
C LEU A 378 -22.38 -0.42 9.90
N LYS A 379 -21.58 -1.25 9.20
CA LYS A 379 -21.51 -1.25 7.75
C LYS A 379 -22.80 -1.74 7.11
N SER A 380 -23.38 -2.83 7.64
CA SER A 380 -24.64 -3.39 7.16
C SER A 380 -25.83 -2.46 7.41
N ALA A 381 -25.80 -1.70 8.51
CA ALA A 381 -26.78 -0.66 8.82
C ALA A 381 -26.63 0.60 7.96
N GLY A 382 -25.56 0.71 7.16
CA GLY A 382 -25.26 1.90 6.35
C GLY A 382 -24.68 3.07 7.17
N SER A 383 -24.46 2.89 8.46
CA SER A 383 -23.94 3.96 9.34
C SER A 383 -22.43 4.15 9.22
N LEU A 384 -21.68 3.14 8.79
CA LEU A 384 -20.25 3.23 8.52
C LEU A 384 -20.00 3.60 7.06
N HIS A 385 -19.58 4.85 6.82
CA HIS A 385 -19.19 5.35 5.52
C HIS A 385 -17.70 5.05 5.23
N ALA A 386 -17.40 3.78 5.01
CA ALA A 386 -16.08 3.27 4.65
C ALA A 386 -16.17 1.91 3.99
N GLU A 387 -15.13 1.54 3.26
CA GLU A 387 -14.89 0.15 2.85
C GLU A 387 -14.31 -0.62 4.03
N LEU A 388 -14.95 -1.72 4.43
CA LEU A 388 -14.45 -2.60 5.49
C LEU A 388 -13.77 -3.81 4.86
N ILE A 389 -12.49 -3.99 5.17
CA ILE A 389 -11.67 -5.12 4.70
C ILE A 389 -11.23 -5.92 5.92
N VAL A 390 -11.61 -7.19 5.99
CA VAL A 390 -11.19 -8.13 7.04
C VAL A 390 -10.12 -9.06 6.48
N ILE A 391 -8.95 -9.16 7.15
CA ILE A 391 -7.79 -9.96 6.75
C ILE A 391 -7.33 -10.91 7.87
#